data_1d55545c8056a169f3106d9bc7fc7cd7
#
_entry.id   1d55545c8056a169f3106d9bc7fc7cd7
#
_cell.length_a   1.000
_cell.length_b   1.000
_cell.length_c   1.000
_cell.angle_alpha   90.00
_cell.angle_beta   90.00
_cell.angle_gamma   90.00
#
_symmetry.space_group_name_H-M   'P 1'
#
loop_
_entity.id
_entity.type
_entity.pdbx_description
1 polymer ?
#
loop_
_entity_poly.entity_id
_entity_poly.type
_entity_poly.pdbx_seq_one_letter_code
_entity_poly.pdbx_strand_id
1 'polypeptide(L)' 'AKMINYKVKKEESITNRQKFYLNDLMKYHKINLETPVDSLTKSDASRLIDKIILNYGRISF' A
#
# COMPACT_ATOMS: atom_id res chain seq x y z
N ALA A 1 28.22 -10.86 11.86
CA ALA A 1 27.79 -10.64 11.62
C ALA A 1 27.12 -10.69 11.40
N LYS A 2 26.90 -10.75 11.35
CA LYS A 2 26.35 -10.69 11.13
C LYS A 2 25.46 -10.37 10.81
N MET A 3 25.27 -10.31 10.62
CA MET A 3 24.51 -9.90 10.33
C MET A 3 23.75 -9.76 9.77
N ILE A 4 23.61 -9.82 9.54
CA ILE A 4 23.02 -9.57 9.04
C ILE A 4 22.25 -9.76 8.41
N ASN A 5 21.89 -10.15 8.13
CA ASN A 5 21.22 -10.31 7.51
C ASN A 5 20.23 -10.21 7.40
N TYR A 6 19.79 -10.06 7.54
CA TYR A 6 18.89 -9.83 7.48
C TYR A 6 18.37 -9.20 6.90
N LYS A 7 18.52 -8.89 6.79
CA LYS A 7 18.12 -8.16 6.26
C LYS A 7 17.72 -8.25 5.11
N VAL A 8 17.88 -8.63 4.81
CA VAL A 8 17.68 -8.87 3.64
C VAL A 8 16.43 -9.43 3.31
N LYS A 9 15.56 -9.34 4.05
CA LYS A 9 14.38 -9.70 3.77
C LYS A 9 13.92 -9.03 2.57
N LYS A 10 13.55 -9.66 1.55
CA LYS A 10 12.98 -9.09 0.46
C LYS A 10 11.65 -8.64 0.83
N GLU A 11 11.26 -7.46 0.49
CA GLU A 11 9.93 -6.98 0.72
C GLU A 11 9.01 -7.70 -0.21
N GLU A 12 7.90 -8.16 0.26
CA GLU A 12 6.94 -8.83 -0.57
C GLU A 12 6.11 -7.84 -1.35
N SER A 13 5.64 -8.26 -2.51
CA SER A 13 4.80 -7.42 -3.33
C SER A 13 3.43 -7.24 -2.69
N ILE A 14 2.75 -6.19 -3.11
CA ILE A 14 1.41 -5.90 -2.62
C ILE A 14 0.51 -7.12 -2.80
N THR A 15 -0.34 -7.39 -1.82
CA THR A 15 -1.27 -8.51 -1.92
C THR A 15 -2.46 -8.10 -2.78
N ASN A 16 -3.19 -9.09 -3.28
CA ASN A 16 -4.39 -8.81 -4.06
C ASN A 16 -5.42 -8.06 -3.23
N ARG A 17 -5.53 -8.43 -1.96
CA ARG A 17 -6.46 -7.78 -1.06
C ARG A 17 -6.11 -6.31 -0.87
N GLN A 18 -4.84 -6.01 -0.66
CA GLN A 18 -4.39 -4.65 -0.52
C GLN A 18 -4.60 -3.87 -1.81
N LYS A 19 -4.33 -4.51 -2.93
CA LYS A 19 -4.48 -3.88 -4.22
C LYS A 19 -5.93 -3.48 -4.48
N PHE A 20 -6.85 -4.38 -4.22
CA PHE A 20 -8.26 -4.08 -4.42
C PHE A 20 -8.73 -2.97 -3.50
N TYR A 21 -8.33 -3.05 -2.23
CA TYR A 21 -8.74 -2.05 -1.27
C TYR A 21 -8.18 -0.67 -1.62
N LEU A 22 -6.92 -0.64 -2.01
CA LEU A 22 -6.26 0.60 -2.38
C LEU A 22 -6.92 1.20 -3.63
N ASN A 23 -7.21 0.36 -4.62
CA ASN A 23 -7.89 0.82 -5.82
C ASN A 23 -9.26 1.40 -5.48
N ASP A 24 -9.99 0.75 -4.59
CA ASP A 24 -11.29 1.24 -4.17
C ASP A 24 -11.17 2.59 -3.47
N LEU A 25 -10.19 2.73 -2.59
CA LEU A 25 -9.97 3.99 -1.89
C LEU A 25 -9.64 5.11 -2.89
N MET A 26 -8.78 4.81 -3.84
CA MET A 26 -8.39 5.81 -4.82
C MET A 26 -9.56 6.23 -5.69
N LYS A 27 -10.40 5.27 -6.05
CA LYS A 27 -11.55 5.55 -6.85
C LYS A 27 -12.57 6.34 -6.05
N TYR A 28 -12.80 5.93 -4.83
CA TYR A 28 -13.77 6.57 -3.96
C TYR A 28 -13.41 8.03 -3.70
N HIS A 29 -12.14 8.30 -3.45
CA HIS A 29 -11.66 9.65 -3.13
C HIS A 29 -11.08 10.37 -4.33
N LYS A 30 -11.09 9.74 -5.49
CA LYS A 30 -10.57 10.33 -6.73
C LYS A 30 -9.12 10.75 -6.58
N ILE A 31 -8.32 9.82 -6.09
CA ILE A 31 -6.90 10.04 -5.87
C ILE A 31 -6.13 9.45 -7.03
N ASN A 32 -5.11 10.15 -7.48
CA ASN A 32 -4.23 9.64 -8.52
C ASN A 32 -2.88 9.33 -7.93
N LEU A 33 -2.34 8.16 -8.26
CA LEU A 33 -1.01 7.79 -7.85
C LEU A 33 -0.08 7.93 -9.03
N GLU A 34 1.11 8.41 -8.77
CA GLU A 34 2.10 8.50 -9.82
C GLU A 34 2.71 7.14 -10.09
N THR A 35 2.78 6.31 -9.08
CA THR A 35 3.37 4.99 -9.18
C THR A 35 2.28 3.94 -9.35
N PRO A 36 2.48 2.97 -10.23
CA PRO A 36 1.50 1.90 -10.39
C PRO A 36 1.33 1.13 -9.09
N VAL A 37 0.10 0.79 -8.76
CA VAL A 37 -0.19 0.05 -7.55
C VAL A 37 0.55 -1.28 -7.54
N ASP A 38 0.69 -1.91 -8.70
CA ASP A 38 1.35 -3.21 -8.80
C ASP A 38 2.82 -3.16 -8.42
N SER A 39 3.45 -2.00 -8.46
CA SER A 39 4.85 -1.92 -8.11
C SER A 39 5.09 -1.63 -6.65
N LEU A 40 4.04 -1.53 -5.85
CA LEU A 40 4.19 -1.28 -4.43
C LEU A 40 4.50 -2.58 -3.69
N THR A 41 5.18 -2.44 -2.56
CA THR A 41 5.38 -3.58 -1.67
C THR A 41 4.24 -3.60 -0.66
N LYS A 42 4.18 -4.67 0.13
CA LYS A 42 3.18 -4.78 1.18
C LYS A 42 3.30 -3.62 2.16
N SER A 43 4.51 -3.27 2.53
CA SER A 43 4.76 -2.18 3.47
C SER A 43 4.30 -0.85 2.87
N ASP A 44 4.65 -0.61 1.63
CA ASP A 44 4.27 0.62 0.96
C ASP A 44 2.76 0.73 0.85
N ALA A 45 2.12 -0.37 0.49
CA ALA A 45 0.67 -0.39 0.35
C ALA A 45 -0.01 -0.11 1.69
N SER A 46 0.49 -0.73 2.74
CA SER A 46 -0.07 -0.54 4.06
C SER A 46 0.02 0.92 4.50
N ARG A 47 1.18 1.52 4.29
CA ARG A 47 1.37 2.92 4.65
C ARG A 47 0.49 3.84 3.83
N LEU A 48 0.37 3.55 2.54
CA LEU A 48 -0.44 4.37 1.68
C LEU A 48 -1.90 4.28 2.04
N ILE A 49 -2.38 3.08 2.33
CA ILE A 49 -3.76 2.88 2.76
C ILE A 49 -4.03 3.67 4.04
N ASP A 50 -3.12 3.57 5.01
CA ASP A 50 -3.28 4.29 6.27
C ASP A 50 -3.28 5.79 6.04
N LYS A 51 -2.42 6.27 5.16
CA LYS A 51 -2.32 7.68 4.87
C LYS A 51 -3.60 8.19 4.23
N ILE A 52 -4.15 7.43 3.31
CA ILE A 52 -5.39 7.81 2.65
C ILE A 52 -6.53 7.87 3.66
N ILE A 53 -6.60 6.86 4.52
CA ILE A 53 -7.65 6.82 5.53
C ILE A 53 -7.51 8.00 6.50
N LEU A 54 -6.29 8.32 6.85
CA LEU A 54 -6.03 9.42 7.77
C LEU A 54 -6.43 10.77 7.16
N ASN A 55 -6.12 10.97 5.89
CA ASN A 55 -6.35 12.25 5.24
C ASN A 55 -7.72 12.39 4.61
N TYR A 56 -8.29 11.29 4.12
CA TYR A 56 -9.56 11.34 3.38
C TYR A 56 -10.68 10.58 4.06
N GLY A 57 -10.33 9.66 4.94
CA GLY A 57 -11.33 8.84 5.62
C GLY A 57 -11.52 7.51 4.94
N ARG A 58 -12.28 6.66 5.60
CA ARG A 58 -12.58 5.35 5.07
C ARG A 58 -13.70 5.43 4.07
N ILE A 59 -13.81 4.38 3.27
CA ILE A 59 -14.93 4.28 2.36
C ILE A 59 -16.19 4.05 3.19
N SER A 60 -17.18 4.85 2.93
CA SER A 60 -18.44 4.74 3.63
C SER A 60 -19.45 4.08 2.74
N PHE A 61 -20.15 3.13 3.26
CA PHE A 61 -21.20 2.46 2.48
C PHE A 61 -22.55 2.75 3.06
#